data_e10ce5e64829d3384f87c21a837d6f2c
#
_entry.id   e10ce5e64829d3384f87c21a837d6f2c
#
_cell.length_a   1.000
_cell.length_b   1.000
_cell.length_c   1.000
_cell.angle_alpha   90.00
_cell.angle_beta   90.00
_cell.angle_gamma   90.00
#
_symmetry.space_group_name_H-M   'P 1'
#
loop_
_entity.id
_entity.type
_entity.pdbx_description
1 polymer ?
#
loop_
_entity_poly.entity_id
_entity_poly.type
_entity_poly.pdbx_seq_one_letter_code
_entity_poly.pdbx_strand_id
1 'polypeptide(L)'
;SDVDTSEISRTVVRSIIPAYKSYHYFIIPERLLSAKLAMKAFRGFLFCILFLTFCLTRKNYFPQSIYLCSMEWLINLFVEQSALQAVIILSLITAIGLGLGKIHICGISLGVTFVFFTGILAGHLGLAIDPQMLSYAESFGLVLFVYSLGLQVGPGFFSSFQRGGYRLNLLGLGVIFLGTIMAVVLSMTTPISLPDMVGILCGATTNTPALGAAQQTLKQLGEPTSGAALSCAVTYPLGVVGVIFAIVVIRKFFVRPSDMQEHEHDDSNHTYIATFQIHNPAIFNKSIQDIAQVGYPKFVISRLWREGTVSIPTSEKILKENDRILVITTEKDAPTLTILFGEQEKRDWNKEDIDWNAIDSKLISKHIIVTRPEINGKKLGSLRLRNTYGINISRVLRSGVQLLATPGLVLQLGDRLTVVGEAAAIQNVEKVLGNTVKTLKDPNLASIFIGIILGLIVGSIPIAIPGISSPVKLGLAGGPIVIGILIGAYGPRLHLVTYTTRSANLMLRGIGLSLYLACLGLDAGAHFFETVMRPEGALWVGIGFLITFIPVVIMALVSLRLCKMDFGNTCGMLCGSMANPMALNYANDIIPGDEPSVSYATVYPLGMFTRVIIAQLVLMLFL
;
A
#
# COMPACT_ATOMS: atom_id res chain seq x y z
N SER A 1 29.70 -41.77 -40.10
CA SER A 1 28.28 -41.95 -40.42
C SER A 1 27.48 -40.94 -39.61
N ASP A 2 27.07 -39.91 -40.32
CA ASP A 2 26.30 -38.78 -39.76
C ASP A 2 24.94 -39.28 -39.31
N VAL A 3 24.63 -39.07 -38.04
CA VAL A 3 23.27 -39.23 -37.51
C VAL A 3 22.59 -37.87 -37.64
N ASP A 4 21.58 -37.82 -38.50
CA ASP A 4 20.80 -36.62 -38.80
C ASP A 4 19.98 -36.19 -37.61
N THR A 5 20.42 -35.11 -36.95
CA THR A 5 19.75 -34.49 -35.78
C THR A 5 18.42 -33.80 -36.12
N SER A 6 18.04 -33.75 -37.42
CA SER A 6 16.79 -33.13 -37.86
C SER A 6 15.55 -34.02 -37.67
N GLU A 7 15.72 -35.34 -37.57
CA GLU A 7 14.61 -36.29 -37.39
C GLU A 7 14.17 -36.42 -35.92
N ILE A 8 15.09 -36.26 -34.96
CA ILE A 8 14.76 -36.32 -33.51
C ILE A 8 13.94 -35.09 -33.09
N SER A 9 14.23 -33.92 -33.67
CA SER A 9 13.48 -32.70 -33.34
C SER A 9 12.03 -32.71 -33.88
N ARG A 10 11.79 -33.39 -35.03
CA ARG A 10 10.44 -33.51 -35.63
C ARG A 10 9.54 -34.51 -34.92
N THR A 11 10.11 -35.53 -34.31
CA THR A 11 9.35 -36.58 -33.57
C THR A 11 8.90 -36.08 -32.22
N VAL A 12 9.72 -35.30 -31.49
CA VAL A 12 9.37 -34.69 -30.20
C VAL A 12 8.29 -33.61 -30.34
N VAL A 13 8.33 -32.82 -31.42
CA VAL A 13 7.32 -31.76 -31.67
C VAL A 13 5.97 -32.36 -32.10
N ARG A 14 5.93 -33.51 -32.79
CA ARG A 14 4.68 -34.17 -33.22
C ARG A 14 3.93 -34.90 -32.11
N SER A 15 4.60 -35.29 -31.02
CA SER A 15 3.94 -35.95 -29.90
C SER A 15 3.31 -34.99 -28.87
N ILE A 16 3.60 -33.70 -28.95
CA ILE A 16 3.11 -32.68 -27.98
C ILE A 16 1.87 -31.93 -28.48
N ILE A 17 1.59 -31.89 -29.76
CA ILE A 17 0.53 -31.06 -30.36
C ILE A 17 -0.90 -31.67 -30.31
N PRO A 18 -1.15 -33.00 -30.27
CA PRO A 18 -2.52 -33.51 -30.23
C PRO A 18 -3.25 -33.39 -28.87
N ALA A 19 -2.52 -33.13 -27.77
CA ALA A 19 -3.14 -33.03 -26.43
C ALA A 19 -3.80 -31.67 -26.12
N TYR A 20 -3.75 -30.70 -27.03
CA TYR A 20 -4.20 -29.32 -26.76
C TYR A 20 -5.55 -28.94 -27.37
N LYS A 21 -6.27 -29.87 -28.02
CA LYS A 21 -7.53 -29.56 -28.74
C LYS A 21 -8.82 -30.13 -28.18
N SER A 22 -8.84 -30.55 -26.93
CA SER A 22 -10.11 -31.04 -26.33
C SER A 22 -10.18 -30.72 -24.84
N TYR A 23 -10.34 -29.45 -24.49
CA TYR A 23 -10.91 -29.07 -23.18
C TYR A 23 -11.85 -27.89 -23.35
N HIS A 24 -13.13 -28.19 -23.18
CA HIS A 24 -14.21 -27.22 -23.01
C HIS A 24 -13.87 -26.19 -21.92
N TYR A 25 -14.32 -24.97 -22.12
CA TYR A 25 -14.32 -23.85 -21.18
C TYR A 25 -14.89 -24.26 -19.80
N PHE A 26 -14.03 -24.68 -18.91
CA PHE A 26 -14.25 -24.56 -17.48
C PHE A 26 -13.57 -23.28 -17.04
N ILE A 27 -14.35 -22.33 -16.55
CA ILE A 27 -13.85 -21.12 -15.86
C ILE A 27 -13.17 -21.61 -14.58
N ILE A 28 -11.88 -21.88 -14.66
CA ILE A 28 -11.04 -22.15 -13.48
C ILE A 28 -10.73 -20.77 -12.90
N PRO A 29 -11.05 -20.49 -11.61
CA PRO A 29 -10.71 -19.23 -10.99
C PRO A 29 -9.21 -18.94 -11.17
N GLU A 30 -8.84 -17.72 -11.57
CA GLU A 30 -7.44 -17.30 -11.81
C GLU A 30 -6.49 -17.64 -10.65
N ARG A 31 -7.02 -17.73 -9.42
CA ARG A 31 -6.30 -18.14 -8.20
C ARG A 31 -5.77 -19.59 -8.26
N LEU A 32 -6.48 -20.51 -8.92
CA LEU A 32 -6.06 -21.91 -9.05
C LEU A 32 -5.02 -22.11 -10.17
N LEU A 33 -5.07 -21.29 -11.20
CA LEU A 33 -4.08 -21.33 -12.30
C LEU A 33 -2.72 -20.81 -11.82
N SER A 34 -2.70 -19.75 -11.02
CA SER A 34 -1.47 -19.18 -10.44
C SER A 34 -0.80 -20.12 -9.44
N ALA A 35 -1.57 -20.84 -8.62
CA ALA A 35 -1.05 -21.83 -7.68
C ALA A 35 -0.47 -23.06 -8.39
N LYS A 36 -1.09 -23.53 -9.48
CA LYS A 36 -0.55 -24.64 -10.29
C LYS A 36 0.73 -24.26 -11.04
N LEU A 37 0.84 -23.02 -11.53
CA LEU A 37 2.07 -22.50 -12.16
C LEU A 37 3.20 -22.34 -11.14
N ALA A 38 2.89 -21.81 -9.94
CA ALA A 38 3.85 -21.69 -8.84
C ALA A 38 4.34 -23.06 -8.36
N MET A 39 3.45 -24.06 -8.26
CA MET A 39 3.83 -25.41 -7.88
C MET A 39 4.64 -26.15 -8.97
N LYS A 40 4.40 -25.88 -10.26
CA LYS A 40 5.26 -26.38 -11.35
C LYS A 40 6.65 -25.72 -11.33
N ALA A 41 6.72 -24.41 -11.11
CA ALA A 41 7.99 -23.71 -10.95
C ALA A 41 8.76 -24.21 -9.72
N PHE A 42 8.08 -24.45 -8.59
CA PHE A 42 8.66 -25.01 -7.37
C PHE A 42 9.19 -26.43 -7.57
N ARG A 43 8.45 -27.32 -8.27
CA ARG A 43 8.94 -28.66 -8.61
C ARG A 43 10.16 -28.63 -9.54
N GLY A 44 10.17 -27.75 -10.54
CA GLY A 44 11.33 -27.55 -11.42
C GLY A 44 12.55 -27.03 -10.64
N PHE A 45 12.33 -26.13 -9.71
CA PHE A 45 13.36 -25.56 -8.85
C PHE A 45 13.90 -26.55 -7.80
N LEU A 46 13.03 -27.27 -7.11
CA LEU A 46 13.45 -28.34 -6.19
C LEU A 46 14.28 -29.40 -6.93
N PHE A 47 13.89 -29.71 -8.16
CA PHE A 47 14.66 -30.59 -9.04
C PHE A 47 16.01 -29.99 -9.42
N CYS A 48 16.10 -28.70 -9.73
CA CYS A 48 17.37 -28.02 -10.01
C CYS A 48 18.26 -27.93 -8.77
N ILE A 49 17.71 -27.63 -7.59
CA ILE A 49 18.48 -27.61 -6.32
C ILE A 49 18.95 -29.03 -5.96
N LEU A 50 18.07 -30.00 -5.98
CA LEU A 50 18.43 -31.41 -5.71
C LEU A 50 19.46 -31.91 -6.71
N PHE A 51 19.35 -31.53 -7.98
CA PHE A 51 20.31 -31.86 -9.02
C PHE A 51 21.65 -31.14 -8.81
N LEU A 52 21.65 -29.85 -8.46
CA LEU A 52 22.85 -29.08 -8.11
C LEU A 52 23.53 -29.62 -6.84
N THR A 53 22.75 -29.93 -5.80
CA THR A 53 23.26 -30.51 -4.55
C THR A 53 23.81 -31.92 -4.82
N PHE A 54 23.12 -32.71 -5.65
CA PHE A 54 23.59 -34.02 -6.08
C PHE A 54 24.87 -33.95 -6.91
N CYS A 55 25.01 -32.95 -7.80
CA CYS A 55 26.23 -32.72 -8.58
C CYS A 55 27.37 -32.22 -7.71
N LEU A 56 27.12 -31.34 -6.73
CA LEU A 56 28.12 -30.80 -5.81
C LEU A 56 28.64 -31.86 -4.81
N THR A 57 27.77 -32.77 -4.34
CA THR A 57 28.13 -33.81 -3.36
C THR A 57 28.80 -35.03 -3.96
N ARG A 58 28.66 -35.27 -5.27
CA ARG A 58 29.21 -36.44 -5.96
C ARG A 58 30.35 -36.13 -6.93
N LYS A 59 31.23 -35.22 -6.59
CA LYS A 59 32.44 -34.85 -7.37
C LYS A 59 33.36 -36.03 -7.74
N ASN A 60 33.21 -37.19 -7.09
CA ASN A 60 34.14 -38.34 -7.21
C ASN A 60 33.60 -39.59 -7.93
N TYR A 61 32.42 -39.58 -8.56
CA TYR A 61 31.80 -40.83 -9.03
C TYR A 61 31.42 -40.90 -10.52
N PHE A 62 31.74 -39.91 -11.36
CA PHE A 62 31.45 -40.00 -12.81
C PHE A 62 32.70 -39.94 -13.66
N PRO A 63 32.80 -40.75 -14.74
CA PRO A 63 33.96 -40.76 -15.64
C PRO A 63 34.07 -39.47 -16.45
N GLN A 64 35.29 -38.97 -16.47
CA GLN A 64 35.76 -37.67 -16.94
C GLN A 64 35.79 -37.48 -18.44
N SER A 65 34.79 -37.64 -19.23
CA SER A 65 35.05 -37.29 -20.61
C SER A 65 33.88 -36.91 -21.43
N ILE A 66 33.10 -36.06 -21.41
CA ILE A 66 32.26 -35.46 -22.51
C ILE A 66 31.13 -34.56 -21.99
N TYR A 67 30.61 -34.85 -20.79
CA TYR A 67 29.51 -34.05 -20.22
C TYR A 67 29.92 -32.90 -19.28
N LEU A 68 31.15 -32.88 -18.77
CA LEU A 68 31.62 -31.89 -17.77
C LEU A 68 31.91 -30.52 -18.39
N CYS A 69 32.39 -30.43 -19.62
CA CYS A 69 32.79 -29.15 -20.22
C CYS A 69 31.57 -28.23 -20.52
N SER A 70 30.36 -28.80 -20.71
CA SER A 70 29.15 -28.01 -20.96
C SER A 70 28.43 -27.56 -19.68
N MET A 71 28.79 -28.10 -18.51
CA MET A 71 28.19 -27.73 -17.22
C MET A 71 29.11 -26.92 -16.31
N GLU A 72 30.41 -26.92 -16.53
CA GLU A 72 31.38 -26.12 -15.74
C GLU A 72 31.05 -24.64 -15.78
N TRP A 73 30.67 -24.09 -16.92
CA TRP A 73 30.27 -22.68 -17.01
C TRP A 73 29.03 -22.38 -16.19
N LEU A 74 28.06 -23.31 -16.09
CA LEU A 74 26.85 -23.14 -15.30
C LEU A 74 27.14 -23.20 -13.79
N ILE A 75 28.04 -24.10 -13.37
CA ILE A 75 28.48 -24.22 -11.99
C ILE A 75 29.29 -22.98 -11.60
N ASN A 76 30.19 -22.52 -12.44
CA ASN A 76 31.00 -21.32 -12.23
C ASN A 76 30.12 -20.07 -12.07
N LEU A 77 28.98 -20.00 -12.77
CA LEU A 77 27.98 -18.93 -12.64
C LEU A 77 27.41 -18.78 -11.21
N PHE A 78 27.42 -19.84 -10.40
CA PHE A 78 26.93 -19.83 -9.02
C PHE A 78 28.05 -19.84 -7.97
N VAL A 79 29.27 -20.20 -8.34
CA VAL A 79 30.38 -20.37 -7.40
C VAL A 79 31.40 -19.22 -7.50
N GLU A 80 31.63 -18.69 -8.72
CA GLU A 80 32.61 -17.61 -8.92
C GLU A 80 32.00 -16.28 -8.48
N GLN A 81 32.60 -15.66 -7.44
CA GLN A 81 32.15 -14.38 -6.89
C GLN A 81 32.30 -13.27 -7.95
N SER A 82 31.22 -12.90 -8.57
CA SER A 82 31.14 -11.91 -9.64
C SER A 82 29.82 -11.11 -9.57
N ALA A 83 29.81 -9.95 -10.24
CA ALA A 83 28.58 -9.16 -10.37
C ALA A 83 27.46 -9.95 -11.05
N LEU A 84 27.79 -10.81 -12.01
CA LEU A 84 26.84 -11.67 -12.70
C LEU A 84 26.22 -12.70 -11.74
N GLN A 85 27.05 -13.35 -10.91
CA GLN A 85 26.60 -14.26 -9.86
C GLN A 85 25.63 -13.57 -8.90
N ALA A 86 26.00 -12.38 -8.40
CA ALA A 86 25.16 -11.62 -7.48
C ALA A 86 23.76 -11.33 -8.06
N VAL A 87 23.71 -10.85 -9.30
CA VAL A 87 22.43 -10.57 -9.99
C VAL A 87 21.59 -11.85 -10.17
N ILE A 88 22.22 -12.97 -10.55
CA ILE A 88 21.52 -14.24 -10.73
C ILE A 88 20.95 -14.76 -9.41
N ILE A 89 21.76 -14.81 -8.34
CA ILE A 89 21.33 -15.31 -7.03
C ILE A 89 20.21 -14.45 -6.47
N LEU A 90 20.37 -13.12 -6.47
CA LEU A 90 19.33 -12.22 -5.94
C LEU A 90 18.04 -12.26 -6.77
N SER A 91 18.14 -12.37 -8.10
CA SER A 91 16.98 -12.53 -8.99
C SER A 91 16.27 -13.85 -8.74
N LEU A 92 17.01 -14.94 -8.54
CA LEU A 92 16.47 -16.26 -8.26
C LEU A 92 15.74 -16.29 -6.91
N ILE A 93 16.36 -15.80 -5.85
CA ILE A 93 15.76 -15.67 -4.52
C ILE A 93 14.46 -14.86 -4.60
N THR A 94 14.50 -13.72 -5.30
CA THR A 94 13.35 -12.83 -5.47
C THR A 94 12.23 -13.51 -6.25
N ALA A 95 12.53 -14.14 -7.39
CA ALA A 95 11.53 -14.79 -8.23
C ALA A 95 10.80 -15.93 -7.49
N ILE A 96 11.56 -16.76 -6.77
CA ILE A 96 11.01 -17.88 -5.99
C ILE A 96 10.22 -17.35 -4.81
N GLY A 97 10.77 -16.38 -4.06
CA GLY A 97 10.10 -15.79 -2.90
C GLY A 97 8.78 -15.13 -3.27
N LEU A 98 8.73 -14.37 -4.37
CA LEU A 98 7.49 -13.79 -4.88
C LEU A 98 6.50 -14.85 -5.39
N GLY A 99 7.00 -15.95 -5.97
CA GLY A 99 6.19 -17.09 -6.38
C GLY A 99 5.53 -17.78 -5.19
N LEU A 100 6.31 -18.10 -4.15
CA LEU A 100 5.85 -18.71 -2.90
C LEU A 100 4.94 -17.76 -2.11
N GLY A 101 5.20 -16.45 -2.15
CA GLY A 101 4.40 -15.43 -1.51
C GLY A 101 2.94 -15.36 -1.99
N LYS A 102 2.60 -15.98 -3.13
CA LYS A 102 1.21 -16.11 -3.61
C LYS A 102 0.46 -17.28 -3.00
N ILE A 103 1.13 -18.16 -2.26
CA ILE A 103 0.50 -19.29 -1.59
C ILE A 103 -0.22 -18.81 -0.35
N HIS A 104 -1.48 -19.19 -0.21
CA HIS A 104 -2.29 -18.90 0.98
C HIS A 104 -2.30 -20.11 1.89
N ILE A 105 -1.80 -19.96 3.11
CA ILE A 105 -1.82 -20.99 4.16
C ILE A 105 -2.85 -20.52 5.19
N CYS A 106 -3.90 -21.29 5.42
CA CYS A 106 -5.01 -20.92 6.31
C CYS A 106 -5.64 -19.54 6.00
N GLY A 107 -5.69 -19.17 4.71
CA GLY A 107 -6.22 -17.86 4.28
C GLY A 107 -5.23 -16.69 4.37
N ILE A 108 -4.03 -16.89 4.94
CA ILE A 108 -2.99 -15.87 5.10
C ILE A 108 -1.91 -16.08 4.04
N SER A 109 -1.52 -15.01 3.34
CA SER A 109 -0.41 -14.98 2.41
C SER A 109 0.70 -14.08 2.97
N LEU A 110 1.93 -14.55 3.03
CA LEU A 110 3.07 -13.73 3.46
C LEU A 110 3.58 -12.78 2.38
N GLY A 111 3.04 -12.86 1.16
CA GLY A 111 3.36 -11.93 0.07
C GLY A 111 4.87 -11.80 -0.19
N VAL A 112 5.34 -10.55 -0.35
CA VAL A 112 6.76 -10.24 -0.64
C VAL A 112 7.70 -10.70 0.48
N THR A 113 7.22 -10.89 1.71
CA THR A 113 8.04 -11.35 2.86
C THR A 113 8.61 -12.75 2.64
N PHE A 114 7.98 -13.58 1.79
CA PHE A 114 8.56 -14.88 1.42
C PHE A 114 9.94 -14.77 0.75
N VAL A 115 10.27 -13.63 0.13
CA VAL A 115 11.60 -13.37 -0.42
C VAL A 115 12.67 -13.45 0.68
N PHE A 116 12.37 -12.92 1.86
CA PHE A 116 13.26 -13.00 3.02
C PHE A 116 13.54 -14.45 3.45
N PHE A 117 12.48 -15.26 3.61
CA PHE A 117 12.64 -16.67 3.98
C PHE A 117 13.31 -17.50 2.88
N THR A 118 13.09 -17.16 1.61
CA THR A 118 13.81 -17.79 0.49
C THR A 118 15.29 -17.43 0.52
N GLY A 119 15.63 -16.18 0.86
CA GLY A 119 17.00 -15.74 1.09
C GLY A 119 17.67 -16.49 2.23
N ILE A 120 16.98 -16.64 3.38
CA ILE A 120 17.46 -17.43 4.52
C ILE A 120 17.79 -18.86 4.10
N LEU A 121 16.88 -19.49 3.36
CA LEU A 121 17.10 -20.86 2.86
C LEU A 121 18.31 -20.92 1.91
N ALA A 122 18.46 -19.94 1.03
CA ALA A 122 19.60 -19.86 0.10
C ALA A 122 20.93 -19.70 0.85
N GLY A 123 21.00 -18.82 1.86
CA GLY A 123 22.17 -18.65 2.72
C GLY A 123 22.51 -19.91 3.52
N HIS A 124 21.49 -20.60 4.06
CA HIS A 124 21.67 -21.87 4.75
C HIS A 124 22.21 -22.98 3.82
N LEU A 125 21.82 -22.96 2.55
CA LEU A 125 22.34 -23.90 1.55
C LEU A 125 23.77 -23.54 1.08
N GLY A 126 24.40 -22.52 1.65
CA GLY A 126 25.77 -22.12 1.37
C GLY A 126 25.93 -21.21 0.15
N LEU A 127 24.85 -20.65 -0.40
CA LEU A 127 24.94 -19.62 -1.42
C LEU A 127 25.48 -18.33 -0.78
N ALA A 128 26.57 -17.81 -1.33
CA ALA A 128 27.20 -16.58 -0.84
C ALA A 128 27.49 -15.64 -2.02
N ILE A 129 27.39 -14.37 -1.77
CA ILE A 129 27.71 -13.27 -2.71
C ILE A 129 28.83 -12.45 -2.09
N ASP A 130 29.62 -11.78 -2.93
CA ASP A 130 30.63 -10.84 -2.46
C ASP A 130 30.02 -9.84 -1.46
N PRO A 131 30.61 -9.66 -0.25
CA PRO A 131 30.03 -8.83 0.80
C PRO A 131 29.83 -7.36 0.41
N GLN A 132 30.68 -6.79 -0.47
CA GLN A 132 30.53 -5.41 -0.92
C GLN A 132 29.34 -5.28 -1.87
N MET A 133 29.16 -6.23 -2.79
CA MET A 133 28.02 -6.28 -3.70
C MET A 133 26.72 -6.51 -2.93
N LEU A 134 26.72 -7.38 -1.93
CA LEU A 134 25.58 -7.63 -1.07
C LEU A 134 25.16 -6.36 -0.31
N SER A 135 26.12 -5.68 0.32
CA SER A 135 25.85 -4.43 1.07
C SER A 135 25.38 -3.29 0.17
N TYR A 136 25.89 -3.19 -1.07
CA TYR A 136 25.43 -2.21 -2.06
C TYR A 136 23.98 -2.50 -2.48
N ALA A 137 23.67 -3.74 -2.85
CA ALA A 137 22.33 -4.15 -3.28
C ALA A 137 21.30 -3.99 -2.15
N GLU A 138 21.67 -4.36 -0.92
CA GLU A 138 20.86 -4.14 0.28
C GLU A 138 20.52 -2.66 0.49
N SER A 139 21.55 -1.80 0.47
CA SER A 139 21.40 -0.36 0.69
C SER A 139 20.59 0.30 -0.41
N PHE A 140 20.83 -0.05 -1.67
CA PHE A 140 20.08 0.49 -2.81
C PHE A 140 18.61 0.03 -2.78
N GLY A 141 18.36 -1.25 -2.48
CA GLY A 141 17.02 -1.80 -2.31
C GLY A 141 16.25 -1.09 -1.18
N LEU A 142 16.90 -0.89 -0.03
CA LEU A 142 16.32 -0.18 1.11
C LEU A 142 15.94 1.26 0.75
N VAL A 143 16.83 2.02 0.13
CA VAL A 143 16.60 3.42 -0.26
C VAL A 143 15.42 3.53 -1.24
N LEU A 144 15.39 2.71 -2.29
CA LEU A 144 14.28 2.67 -3.26
C LEU A 144 12.95 2.35 -2.56
N PHE A 145 12.95 1.35 -1.69
CA PHE A 145 11.76 0.92 -0.96
C PHE A 145 11.23 2.03 -0.06
N VAL A 146 12.09 2.61 0.78
CA VAL A 146 11.68 3.58 1.79
C VAL A 146 11.27 4.90 1.16
N TYR A 147 11.97 5.35 0.12
CA TYR A 147 11.59 6.55 -0.62
C TYR A 147 10.24 6.40 -1.32
N SER A 148 10.03 5.28 -2.03
CA SER A 148 8.74 4.98 -2.68
C SER A 148 7.59 4.87 -1.68
N LEU A 149 7.86 4.33 -0.49
CA LEU A 149 6.93 4.30 0.63
C LEU A 149 6.57 5.71 1.10
N GLY A 150 7.57 6.58 1.27
CA GLY A 150 7.37 7.99 1.62
C GLY A 150 6.50 8.73 0.60
N LEU A 151 6.75 8.56 -0.70
CA LEU A 151 5.93 9.12 -1.78
C LEU A 151 4.47 8.66 -1.71
N GLN A 152 4.23 7.38 -1.41
CA GLN A 152 2.89 6.83 -1.31
C GLN A 152 2.12 7.38 -0.11
N VAL A 153 2.79 7.53 1.02
CA VAL A 153 2.23 7.95 2.30
C VAL A 153 2.03 9.47 2.37
N GLY A 154 2.89 10.25 1.68
CA GLY A 154 2.96 11.71 1.76
C GLY A 154 1.63 12.45 1.60
N PRO A 155 0.81 12.17 0.57
CA PRO A 155 -0.47 12.85 0.36
C PRO A 155 -1.44 12.73 1.54
N GLY A 156 -1.44 11.56 2.21
CA GLY A 156 -2.29 11.28 3.37
C GLY A 156 -1.70 11.72 4.70
N PHE A 157 -0.38 11.91 4.80
CA PHE A 157 0.32 12.14 6.07
C PHE A 157 -0.22 13.35 6.82
N PHE A 158 -0.25 14.51 6.19
CA PHE A 158 -0.72 15.74 6.84
C PHE A 158 -2.24 15.79 7.01
N SER A 159 -2.99 15.17 6.12
CA SER A 159 -4.45 15.11 6.22
C SER A 159 -4.93 14.19 7.35
N SER A 160 -4.11 13.19 7.74
CA SER A 160 -4.42 12.27 8.83
C SER A 160 -4.51 12.96 10.20
N PHE A 161 -3.97 14.17 10.36
CA PHE A 161 -4.08 14.97 11.57
C PHE A 161 -5.35 15.83 11.61
N GLN A 162 -6.07 15.94 10.49
CA GLN A 162 -7.30 16.73 10.39
C GLN A 162 -8.54 15.85 10.64
N ARG A 163 -9.68 16.46 10.95
CA ARG A 163 -11.01 15.82 11.03
C ARG A 163 -11.10 14.60 11.98
N GLY A 164 -10.52 14.72 13.19
CA GLY A 164 -10.65 13.64 14.20
C GLY A 164 -9.59 12.53 14.10
N GLY A 165 -8.79 12.45 13.03
CA GLY A 165 -7.72 11.46 12.88
C GLY A 165 -6.61 11.58 13.94
N TYR A 166 -6.52 12.71 14.67
CA TYR A 166 -5.56 12.89 15.75
C TYR A 166 -5.75 11.87 16.88
N ARG A 167 -7.00 11.49 17.19
CA ARG A 167 -7.30 10.50 18.25
C ARG A 167 -6.78 9.12 17.86
N LEU A 168 -7.05 8.70 16.62
CA LEU A 168 -6.55 7.45 16.06
C LEU A 168 -5.02 7.41 16.06
N ASN A 169 -4.39 8.50 15.61
CA ASN A 169 -2.94 8.62 15.59
C ASN A 169 -2.32 8.59 16.99
N LEU A 170 -2.95 9.25 17.98
CA LEU A 170 -2.48 9.23 19.38
C LEU A 170 -2.55 7.82 19.98
N LEU A 171 -3.64 7.09 19.73
CA LEU A 171 -3.79 5.70 20.17
C LEU A 171 -2.80 4.78 19.45
N GLY A 172 -2.59 4.98 18.15
CA GLY A 172 -1.59 4.25 17.37
C GLY A 172 -0.17 4.48 17.89
N LEU A 173 0.18 5.72 18.22
CA LEU A 173 1.44 6.04 18.91
C LEU A 173 1.54 5.35 20.26
N GLY A 174 0.44 5.25 21.01
CA GLY A 174 0.37 4.51 22.27
C GLY A 174 0.78 3.04 22.11
N VAL A 175 0.33 2.34 21.03
CA VAL A 175 0.78 0.97 20.72
C VAL A 175 2.28 0.93 20.51
N ILE A 176 2.82 1.89 19.74
CA ILE A 176 4.23 1.94 19.37
C ILE A 176 5.11 2.18 20.60
N PHE A 177 4.79 3.21 21.39
CA PHE A 177 5.55 3.54 22.59
C PHE A 177 5.48 2.44 23.65
N LEU A 178 4.30 1.86 23.88
CA LEU A 178 4.14 0.77 24.84
C LEU A 178 4.97 -0.46 24.43
N GLY A 179 4.95 -0.84 23.14
CA GLY A 179 5.77 -1.93 22.62
C GLY A 179 7.28 -1.65 22.72
N THR A 180 7.68 -0.39 22.46
CA THR A 180 9.07 0.03 22.58
C THR A 180 9.56 0.02 24.03
N ILE A 181 8.78 0.60 24.95
CA ILE A 181 9.09 0.60 26.40
C ILE A 181 9.22 -0.86 26.88
N MET A 182 8.30 -1.72 26.48
CA MET A 182 8.37 -3.13 26.86
C MET A 182 9.63 -3.81 26.31
N ALA A 183 10.02 -3.54 25.06
CA ALA A 183 11.26 -4.07 24.49
C ALA A 183 12.49 -3.58 25.25
N VAL A 184 12.59 -2.28 25.58
CA VAL A 184 13.70 -1.73 26.37
C VAL A 184 13.74 -2.35 27.78
N VAL A 185 12.61 -2.46 28.46
CA VAL A 185 12.56 -3.10 29.80
C VAL A 185 12.98 -4.57 29.72
N LEU A 186 12.53 -5.30 28.70
CA LEU A 186 12.89 -6.69 28.50
C LEU A 186 14.37 -6.87 28.15
N SER A 187 15.01 -5.94 27.43
CA SER A 187 16.45 -5.99 27.19
C SER A 187 17.28 -5.81 28.47
N MET A 188 16.74 -5.05 29.46
CA MET A 188 17.39 -4.87 30.75
C MET A 188 17.16 -6.04 31.72
N THR A 189 16.10 -6.82 31.55
CA THR A 189 15.70 -7.89 32.48
C THR A 189 16.00 -9.30 31.94
N THR A 190 16.34 -9.43 30.68
CA THR A 190 16.67 -10.70 30.02
C THR A 190 18.10 -10.69 29.50
N PRO A 191 18.73 -11.84 29.23
CA PRO A 191 20.11 -11.91 28.69
C PRO A 191 20.19 -11.54 27.20
N ILE A 192 19.14 -10.94 26.62
CA ILE A 192 19.10 -10.58 25.19
C ILE A 192 19.78 -9.23 25.00
N SER A 193 20.72 -9.18 24.05
CA SER A 193 21.40 -7.94 23.68
C SER A 193 20.42 -6.89 23.15
N LEU A 194 20.73 -5.60 23.34
CA LEU A 194 19.86 -4.53 22.82
C LEU A 194 19.72 -4.57 21.30
N PRO A 195 20.78 -4.83 20.49
CA PRO A 195 20.62 -5.03 19.04
C PRO A 195 19.63 -6.15 18.67
N ASP A 196 19.73 -7.30 19.35
CA ASP A 196 18.81 -8.42 19.12
C ASP A 196 17.38 -8.07 19.55
N MET A 197 17.22 -7.36 20.67
CA MET A 197 15.91 -6.90 21.15
C MET A 197 15.24 -5.92 20.18
N VAL A 198 16.00 -5.02 19.57
CA VAL A 198 15.48 -4.13 18.51
C VAL A 198 15.10 -4.93 17.27
N GLY A 199 15.86 -5.97 16.92
CA GLY A 199 15.47 -6.91 15.87
C GLY A 199 14.17 -7.64 16.20
N ILE A 200 14.01 -8.15 17.44
CA ILE A 200 12.75 -8.75 17.92
C ILE A 200 11.59 -7.76 17.82
N LEU A 201 11.78 -6.50 18.24
CA LEU A 201 10.77 -5.45 18.13
C LEU A 201 10.35 -5.21 16.67
N CYS A 202 11.32 -5.15 15.74
CA CYS A 202 11.04 -4.97 14.32
C CYS A 202 10.29 -6.17 13.72
N GLY A 203 10.67 -7.39 14.08
CA GLY A 203 9.97 -8.61 13.66
C GLY A 203 8.57 -8.74 14.25
N ALA A 204 8.43 -8.56 15.56
CA ALA A 204 7.15 -8.57 16.27
C ALA A 204 6.14 -7.55 15.71
N THR A 205 6.63 -6.45 15.16
CA THR A 205 5.80 -5.39 14.55
C THR A 205 5.79 -5.41 13.03
N THR A 206 6.34 -6.46 12.42
CA THR A 206 6.41 -6.65 10.96
C THR A 206 6.99 -5.47 10.18
N ASN A 207 7.96 -4.75 10.77
CA ASN A 207 8.46 -3.47 10.27
C ASN A 207 9.89 -3.56 9.72
N THR A 208 10.02 -3.97 8.46
CA THR A 208 11.31 -4.06 7.75
C THR A 208 12.01 -2.71 7.55
N PRO A 209 11.33 -1.56 7.31
CA PRO A 209 11.99 -0.25 7.28
C PRO A 209 12.67 0.12 8.60
N ALA A 210 12.03 -0.21 9.74
CA ALA A 210 12.62 0.03 11.05
C ALA A 210 13.87 -0.84 11.28
N LEU A 211 13.83 -2.10 10.81
CA LEU A 211 15.01 -2.97 10.84
C LEU A 211 16.17 -2.39 10.02
N GLY A 212 15.89 -1.92 8.79
CA GLY A 212 16.92 -1.29 7.95
C GLY A 212 17.54 -0.04 8.61
N ALA A 213 16.71 0.76 9.28
CA ALA A 213 17.16 1.91 10.05
C ALA A 213 18.03 1.49 11.26
N ALA A 214 17.60 0.44 11.99
CA ALA A 214 18.36 -0.12 13.11
C ALA A 214 19.72 -0.67 12.66
N GLN A 215 19.76 -1.45 11.59
CA GLN A 215 21.02 -1.98 11.03
C GLN A 215 21.98 -0.86 10.59
N GLN A 216 21.44 0.19 9.96
CA GLN A 216 22.23 1.34 9.57
C GLN A 216 22.83 2.05 10.79
N THR A 217 22.05 2.15 11.88
CA THR A 217 22.54 2.73 13.15
C THR A 217 23.62 1.85 13.78
N LEU A 218 23.41 0.53 13.82
CA LEU A 218 24.43 -0.42 14.31
C LEU A 218 25.73 -0.31 13.51
N LYS A 219 25.66 -0.25 12.17
CA LYS A 219 26.85 -0.02 11.32
C LYS A 219 27.57 1.31 11.66
N GLN A 220 26.83 2.37 11.99
CA GLN A 220 27.40 3.65 12.40
C GLN A 220 28.09 3.60 13.79
N LEU A 221 27.55 2.78 14.70
CA LEU A 221 28.08 2.57 16.03
C LEU A 221 29.25 1.54 16.05
N GLY A 222 29.49 0.86 14.90
CA GLY A 222 30.54 -0.18 14.81
C GLY A 222 30.09 -1.55 15.34
N GLU A 223 28.80 -1.74 15.56
CA GLU A 223 28.20 -2.96 16.09
C GLU A 223 27.78 -3.95 15.01
N PRO A 224 27.78 -5.27 15.30
CA PRO A 224 27.29 -6.29 14.37
C PRO A 224 25.82 -6.14 14.05
N THR A 225 25.44 -6.27 12.78
CA THR A 225 24.05 -6.15 12.31
C THR A 225 23.31 -7.49 12.18
N SER A 226 24.05 -8.60 12.16
CA SER A 226 23.52 -9.95 11.91
C SER A 226 22.54 -10.42 12.98
N GLY A 227 22.79 -10.10 14.25
CA GLY A 227 21.90 -10.45 15.35
C GLY A 227 20.52 -9.83 15.22
N ALA A 228 20.43 -8.53 14.89
CA ALA A 228 19.17 -7.83 14.67
C ALA A 228 18.38 -8.40 13.47
N ALA A 229 19.08 -8.76 12.38
CA ALA A 229 18.44 -9.41 11.24
C ALA A 229 17.85 -10.78 11.60
N LEU A 230 18.65 -11.57 12.32
CA LEU A 230 18.30 -12.93 12.71
C LEU A 230 17.12 -12.96 13.68
N SER A 231 17.15 -12.14 14.73
CA SER A 231 16.08 -12.03 15.72
C SER A 231 14.78 -11.50 15.10
N CYS A 232 14.88 -10.58 14.15
CA CYS A 232 13.75 -10.13 13.35
C CYS A 232 13.15 -11.28 12.52
N ALA A 233 13.99 -12.07 11.84
CA ALA A 233 13.52 -13.21 11.04
C ALA A 233 12.76 -14.24 11.87
N VAL A 234 13.26 -14.56 13.05
CA VAL A 234 12.68 -15.54 13.98
C VAL A 234 11.30 -15.09 14.49
N THR A 235 11.15 -13.79 14.78
CA THR A 235 9.94 -13.23 15.41
C THR A 235 8.89 -12.77 14.40
N TYR A 236 9.27 -12.52 13.15
CA TYR A 236 8.40 -11.96 12.11
C TYR A 236 7.11 -12.78 11.85
N PRO A 237 7.15 -14.13 11.72
CA PRO A 237 5.93 -14.91 11.49
C PRO A 237 4.91 -14.73 12.62
N LEU A 238 5.38 -14.68 13.88
CA LEU A 238 4.51 -14.45 15.03
C LEU A 238 4.01 -13.02 15.13
N GLY A 239 4.76 -12.04 14.64
CA GLY A 239 4.29 -10.67 14.48
C GLY A 239 3.04 -10.58 13.60
N VAL A 240 3.02 -11.35 12.49
CA VAL A 240 1.84 -11.42 11.61
C VAL A 240 0.66 -12.07 12.31
N VAL A 241 0.86 -13.28 12.82
CA VAL A 241 -0.19 -14.09 13.43
C VAL A 241 -0.66 -13.50 14.76
N GLY A 242 0.26 -12.92 15.53
CA GLY A 242 -0.01 -12.36 16.87
C GLY A 242 -1.02 -11.22 16.85
N VAL A 243 -0.97 -10.33 15.86
CA VAL A 243 -1.97 -9.25 15.71
C VAL A 243 -3.35 -9.83 15.38
N ILE A 244 -3.43 -10.81 14.46
CA ILE A 244 -4.70 -11.47 14.12
C ILE A 244 -5.26 -12.17 15.36
N PHE A 245 -4.40 -12.90 16.08
CA PHE A 245 -4.80 -13.58 17.31
C PHE A 245 -5.29 -12.59 18.38
N ALA A 246 -4.61 -11.44 18.54
CA ALA A 246 -5.05 -10.40 19.44
C ALA A 246 -6.45 -9.87 19.06
N ILE A 247 -6.71 -9.60 17.78
CA ILE A 247 -8.03 -9.17 17.29
C ILE A 247 -9.10 -10.23 17.59
N VAL A 248 -8.80 -11.52 17.39
CA VAL A 248 -9.72 -12.63 17.74
C VAL A 248 -10.05 -12.66 19.22
N VAL A 249 -9.03 -12.53 20.08
CA VAL A 249 -9.18 -12.50 21.55
C VAL A 249 -10.01 -11.29 21.97
N ILE A 250 -9.69 -10.11 21.44
CA ILE A 250 -10.42 -8.86 21.73
C ILE A 250 -11.88 -9.01 21.34
N ARG A 251 -12.15 -9.50 20.11
CA ARG A 251 -13.52 -9.72 19.62
C ARG A 251 -14.31 -10.67 20.51
N LYS A 252 -13.70 -11.78 20.94
CA LYS A 252 -14.39 -12.83 21.70
C LYS A 252 -14.67 -12.42 23.14
N PHE A 253 -13.73 -11.72 23.80
CA PHE A 253 -13.80 -11.48 25.25
C PHE A 253 -14.12 -10.05 25.65
N PHE A 254 -13.86 -9.07 24.77
CA PHE A 254 -13.91 -7.65 25.16
C PHE A 254 -14.88 -6.80 24.33
N VAL A 255 -15.34 -7.26 23.17
CA VAL A 255 -16.29 -6.52 22.33
C VAL A 255 -17.72 -6.76 22.81
N ARG A 256 -18.47 -5.68 22.99
CA ARG A 256 -19.91 -5.69 23.30
C ARG A 256 -20.71 -5.47 22.02
N PRO A 257 -22.00 -5.88 21.98
CA PRO A 257 -22.85 -5.59 20.82
C PRO A 257 -22.93 -4.10 20.47
N SER A 258 -22.83 -3.21 21.49
CA SER A 258 -22.77 -1.75 21.30
C SER A 258 -21.50 -1.26 20.57
N ASP A 259 -20.40 -1.99 20.68
CA ASP A 259 -19.12 -1.63 20.08
C ASP A 259 -19.05 -2.05 18.61
N MET A 260 -20.02 -2.88 18.17
CA MET A 260 -20.21 -3.36 16.80
C MET A 260 -21.28 -2.54 16.05
N GLN A 261 -22.02 -1.66 16.74
CA GLN A 261 -22.92 -0.74 16.06
C GLN A 261 -22.06 0.25 15.27
N GLU A 262 -22.33 0.34 13.97
CA GLU A 262 -21.93 1.48 13.19
C GLU A 262 -22.40 2.73 13.94
N HIS A 263 -21.47 3.44 14.61
CA HIS A 263 -21.72 4.83 14.83
C HIS A 263 -21.82 5.40 13.43
N GLU A 264 -22.99 5.96 13.10
CA GLU A 264 -23.16 6.77 11.89
C GLU A 264 -21.95 7.71 11.84
N HIS A 265 -20.84 7.21 11.30
CA HIS A 265 -19.75 8.06 10.93
C HIS A 265 -20.33 9.02 9.92
N ASP A 266 -20.04 10.25 10.15
CA ASP A 266 -20.26 11.37 9.27
C ASP A 266 -19.82 10.97 7.85
N ASP A 267 -20.64 10.18 7.18
CA ASP A 267 -20.51 9.77 5.76
C ASP A 267 -20.70 11.00 4.85
N SER A 268 -20.15 12.13 5.34
CA SER A 268 -20.17 13.42 4.67
C SER A 268 -19.49 13.42 3.29
N ASN A 269 -18.96 12.27 2.86
CA ASN A 269 -18.23 12.17 1.60
C ASN A 269 -18.81 11.19 0.57
N HIS A 270 -19.72 10.26 0.94
CA HIS A 270 -20.41 9.45 -0.06
C HIS A 270 -21.43 10.30 -0.81
N THR A 271 -21.28 10.33 -2.14
CA THR A 271 -22.23 11.06 -2.98
C THR A 271 -23.52 10.26 -3.11
N TYR A 272 -24.62 10.84 -2.68
CA TYR A 272 -25.97 10.33 -2.84
C TYR A 272 -26.67 11.06 -3.99
N ILE A 273 -27.32 10.33 -4.88
CA ILE A 273 -28.00 10.87 -6.05
C ILE A 273 -29.50 10.65 -5.89
N ALA A 274 -30.25 11.75 -5.98
CA ALA A 274 -31.69 11.73 -5.88
C ALA A 274 -32.34 12.67 -6.90
N THR A 275 -33.54 12.33 -7.34
CA THR A 275 -34.37 13.21 -8.15
C THR A 275 -35.46 13.81 -7.28
N PHE A 276 -35.60 15.13 -7.35
CA PHE A 276 -36.65 15.87 -6.64
C PHE A 276 -37.56 16.58 -7.63
N GLN A 277 -38.85 16.59 -7.32
CA GLN A 277 -39.81 17.44 -7.96
C GLN A 277 -40.06 18.68 -7.10
N ILE A 278 -39.92 19.86 -7.70
CA ILE A 278 -39.99 21.12 -6.96
C ILE A 278 -41.43 21.45 -6.63
N HIS A 279 -41.76 21.39 -5.35
CA HIS A 279 -43.08 21.74 -4.81
C HIS A 279 -43.01 22.81 -3.71
N ASN A 280 -41.83 23.19 -3.25
CA ASN A 280 -41.71 24.19 -2.18
C ASN A 280 -41.85 25.62 -2.72
N PRO A 281 -42.91 26.36 -2.34
CA PRO A 281 -43.11 27.73 -2.81
C PRO A 281 -41.97 28.70 -2.43
N ALA A 282 -41.23 28.39 -1.34
CA ALA A 282 -40.15 29.26 -0.84
C ALA A 282 -38.97 29.38 -1.82
N ILE A 283 -38.85 28.46 -2.78
CA ILE A 283 -37.76 28.45 -3.78
C ILE A 283 -38.25 28.78 -5.20
N PHE A 284 -39.54 28.98 -5.40
CA PHE A 284 -40.06 29.41 -6.69
C PHE A 284 -39.46 30.77 -7.09
N ASN A 285 -39.12 30.87 -8.37
CA ASN A 285 -38.53 32.07 -8.98
C ASN A 285 -37.21 32.52 -8.37
N LYS A 286 -36.54 31.67 -7.58
CA LYS A 286 -35.16 31.92 -7.08
C LYS A 286 -34.13 31.25 -7.98
N SER A 287 -32.95 31.87 -8.07
CA SER A 287 -31.83 31.27 -8.77
C SER A 287 -31.22 30.14 -7.95
N ILE A 288 -30.60 29.18 -8.63
CA ILE A 288 -29.87 28.09 -7.96
C ILE A 288 -28.78 28.64 -7.04
N GLN A 289 -28.17 29.79 -7.44
CA GLN A 289 -27.15 30.47 -6.65
C GLN A 289 -27.72 31.01 -5.33
N ASP A 290 -28.89 31.63 -5.37
CA ASP A 290 -29.54 32.18 -4.17
C ASP A 290 -29.91 31.07 -3.19
N ILE A 291 -30.38 29.93 -3.72
CA ILE A 291 -30.72 28.77 -2.89
C ILE A 291 -29.46 28.15 -2.27
N ALA A 292 -28.36 28.08 -3.02
CA ALA A 292 -27.10 27.54 -2.52
C ALA A 292 -26.38 28.46 -1.52
N GLN A 293 -26.66 29.77 -1.53
CA GLN A 293 -26.06 30.74 -0.58
C GLN A 293 -26.55 30.60 0.86
N VAL A 294 -27.65 29.90 1.08
CA VAL A 294 -28.14 29.58 2.45
C VAL A 294 -27.14 28.70 3.22
N GLY A 295 -26.11 28.18 2.54
CA GLY A 295 -24.90 27.61 3.14
C GLY A 295 -24.99 26.14 3.56
N TYR A 296 -26.15 25.60 3.85
CA TYR A 296 -26.38 24.20 4.19
C TYR A 296 -27.82 23.80 3.81
N PRO A 297 -28.08 22.63 3.23
CA PRO A 297 -27.17 21.52 2.87
C PRO A 297 -26.35 21.77 1.58
N LYS A 298 -25.23 21.05 1.41
CA LYS A 298 -24.42 21.10 0.19
C LYS A 298 -24.99 20.21 -0.89
N PHE A 299 -25.20 20.74 -2.08
CA PHE A 299 -25.71 20.00 -3.21
C PHE A 299 -25.18 20.49 -4.56
N VAL A 300 -25.27 19.65 -5.57
CA VAL A 300 -24.96 19.98 -6.97
C VAL A 300 -26.14 19.50 -7.83
N ILE A 301 -26.82 20.41 -8.52
CA ILE A 301 -27.87 20.05 -9.49
C ILE A 301 -27.18 19.65 -10.80
N SER A 302 -27.34 18.38 -11.19
CA SER A 302 -26.72 17.83 -12.40
C SER A 302 -27.58 18.01 -13.64
N ARG A 303 -28.89 17.85 -13.52
CA ARG A 303 -29.86 17.94 -14.62
C ARG A 303 -31.14 18.61 -14.15
N LEU A 304 -31.77 19.33 -15.07
CA LEU A 304 -33.08 19.94 -14.88
C LEU A 304 -33.98 19.53 -16.05
N TRP A 305 -35.10 18.90 -15.75
CA TRP A 305 -36.17 18.61 -16.69
C TRP A 305 -37.28 19.64 -16.52
N ARG A 306 -37.66 20.27 -17.62
CA ARG A 306 -38.75 21.24 -17.71
C ARG A 306 -39.47 21.03 -19.01
N GLU A 307 -40.79 20.83 -18.99
CA GLU A 307 -41.64 20.64 -20.19
C GLU A 307 -41.08 19.60 -21.17
N GLY A 308 -40.63 18.46 -20.66
CA GLY A 308 -40.08 17.37 -21.47
C GLY A 308 -38.68 17.60 -22.03
N THR A 309 -38.06 18.76 -21.76
CA THR A 309 -36.67 19.06 -22.16
C THR A 309 -35.72 18.94 -21.00
N VAL A 310 -34.52 18.35 -21.24
CA VAL A 310 -33.46 18.27 -20.25
C VAL A 310 -32.40 19.32 -20.54
N SER A 311 -31.88 19.94 -19.49
CA SER A 311 -30.80 20.91 -19.58
C SER A 311 -29.87 20.80 -18.37
N ILE A 312 -28.63 21.28 -18.55
CA ILE A 312 -27.68 21.49 -17.44
C ILE A 312 -27.94 22.91 -16.92
N PRO A 313 -28.44 23.03 -15.67
CA PRO A 313 -28.76 24.37 -15.17
C PRO A 313 -27.47 25.10 -14.78
N THR A 314 -27.37 26.38 -15.15
CA THR A 314 -26.36 27.31 -14.64
C THR A 314 -26.72 27.79 -13.24
N SER A 315 -25.79 28.43 -12.54
CA SER A 315 -26.04 28.99 -11.21
C SER A 315 -27.14 30.06 -11.17
N GLU A 316 -27.33 30.75 -12.28
CA GLU A 316 -28.32 31.83 -12.46
C GLU A 316 -29.71 31.28 -12.89
N LYS A 317 -29.80 29.97 -13.19
CA LYS A 317 -31.07 29.38 -13.62
C LYS A 317 -32.11 29.46 -12.53
N ILE A 318 -33.26 30.04 -12.88
CA ILE A 318 -34.40 30.18 -11.99
C ILE A 318 -35.19 28.87 -11.99
N LEU A 319 -35.49 28.37 -10.79
CA LEU A 319 -36.33 27.18 -10.59
C LEU A 319 -37.80 27.58 -10.58
N LYS A 320 -38.63 26.71 -11.18
CA LYS A 320 -40.09 26.88 -11.26
C LYS A 320 -40.80 25.71 -10.59
N GLU A 321 -42.04 25.91 -10.30
CA GLU A 321 -42.95 24.84 -9.85
C GLU A 321 -42.96 23.68 -10.85
N ASN A 322 -42.98 22.44 -10.33
CA ASN A 322 -42.99 21.19 -11.12
C ASN A 322 -41.67 20.94 -11.92
N ASP A 323 -40.64 21.75 -11.76
CA ASP A 323 -39.32 21.39 -12.27
C ASP A 323 -38.86 20.10 -11.61
N ARG A 324 -38.28 19.21 -12.41
CA ARG A 324 -37.67 18.00 -11.93
C ARG A 324 -36.17 18.14 -11.99
N ILE A 325 -35.47 17.93 -10.86
CA ILE A 325 -34.02 18.12 -10.74
C ILE A 325 -33.34 16.86 -10.28
N LEU A 326 -32.20 16.51 -10.91
CA LEU A 326 -31.29 15.49 -10.43
C LEU A 326 -30.21 16.15 -9.57
N VAL A 327 -30.20 15.81 -8.31
CA VAL A 327 -29.33 16.39 -7.30
C VAL A 327 -28.31 15.37 -6.82
N ILE A 328 -27.07 15.80 -6.69
CA ILE A 328 -25.98 15.05 -6.08
C ILE A 328 -25.64 15.75 -4.76
N THR A 329 -25.72 15.02 -3.69
CA THR A 329 -25.53 15.50 -2.33
C THR A 329 -24.79 14.43 -1.49
N THR A 330 -24.83 14.54 -0.20
CA THR A 330 -24.45 13.47 0.73
C THR A 330 -25.70 12.76 1.24
N GLU A 331 -25.59 11.50 1.62
CA GLU A 331 -26.73 10.73 2.16
C GLU A 331 -27.35 11.41 3.39
N LYS A 332 -26.53 12.04 4.21
CA LYS A 332 -26.92 12.81 5.38
C LYS A 332 -27.75 14.05 5.04
N ASP A 333 -27.44 14.71 3.94
CA ASP A 333 -28.10 15.95 3.50
C ASP A 333 -29.38 15.69 2.71
N ALA A 334 -29.59 14.47 2.20
CA ALA A 334 -30.74 14.11 1.37
C ALA A 334 -32.10 14.36 2.04
N PRO A 335 -32.32 14.03 3.34
CA PRO A 335 -33.58 14.35 4.02
C PRO A 335 -33.87 15.87 4.10
N THR A 336 -32.82 16.66 4.33
CA THR A 336 -32.93 18.13 4.37
C THR A 336 -33.27 18.71 3.00
N LEU A 337 -32.75 18.10 1.92
CA LEU A 337 -33.07 18.50 0.54
C LEU A 337 -34.50 18.13 0.16
N THR A 338 -35.07 17.07 0.73
CA THR A 338 -36.49 16.75 0.57
C THR A 338 -37.38 17.87 1.14
N ILE A 339 -37.01 18.44 2.28
CA ILE A 339 -37.70 19.59 2.85
C ILE A 339 -37.51 20.85 2.00
N LEU A 340 -36.31 21.04 1.44
CA LEU A 340 -35.98 22.22 0.64
C LEU A 340 -36.65 22.21 -0.74
N PHE A 341 -36.58 21.10 -1.47
CA PHE A 341 -37.04 21.00 -2.85
C PHE A 341 -38.48 20.50 -2.99
N GLY A 342 -38.86 19.51 -2.17
CA GLY A 342 -40.16 18.87 -2.23
C GLY A 342 -40.04 17.35 -2.30
N GLU A 343 -40.89 16.69 -3.08
CA GLU A 343 -41.00 15.24 -3.12
C GLU A 343 -39.80 14.60 -3.80
N GLN A 344 -39.21 13.61 -3.14
CA GLN A 344 -38.16 12.77 -3.71
C GLN A 344 -38.78 11.62 -4.49
N GLU A 345 -38.37 11.42 -5.73
CA GLU A 345 -38.79 10.27 -6.53
C GLU A 345 -38.24 8.96 -5.97
N LYS A 346 -39.08 7.89 -6.05
CA LYS A 346 -38.72 6.56 -5.54
C LYS A 346 -37.65 5.82 -6.36
N ARG A 347 -37.13 6.40 -7.45
CA ARG A 347 -36.12 5.76 -8.30
C ARG A 347 -34.76 5.80 -7.62
N ASP A 348 -34.19 4.61 -7.42
CA ASP A 348 -32.82 4.49 -6.88
C ASP A 348 -31.78 4.77 -7.97
N TRP A 349 -31.05 5.89 -7.83
CA TRP A 349 -30.00 6.35 -8.73
C TRP A 349 -28.58 5.97 -8.25
N ASN A 350 -28.46 5.20 -7.16
CA ASN A 350 -27.19 4.87 -6.54
C ASN A 350 -26.67 3.47 -6.93
N LYS A 351 -27.40 2.75 -7.79
CA LYS A 351 -26.96 1.46 -8.33
C LYS A 351 -25.78 1.60 -9.26
N GLU A 352 -24.85 0.64 -9.22
CA GLU A 352 -23.64 0.65 -10.05
C GLU A 352 -23.91 0.50 -11.56
N ASP A 353 -25.00 -0.15 -11.96
CA ASP A 353 -25.30 -0.53 -13.35
C ASP A 353 -26.16 0.50 -14.12
N ILE A 354 -26.26 1.74 -13.66
CA ILE A 354 -27.07 2.75 -14.35
C ILE A 354 -26.36 3.24 -15.61
N ASP A 355 -26.94 2.97 -16.77
CA ASP A 355 -26.50 3.59 -18.02
C ASP A 355 -26.95 5.06 -18.09
N TRP A 356 -26.05 5.94 -17.69
CA TRP A 356 -26.27 7.39 -17.66
C TRP A 356 -26.47 8.00 -19.05
N ASN A 357 -26.04 7.31 -20.12
CA ASN A 357 -26.16 7.77 -21.49
C ASN A 357 -27.51 7.39 -22.10
N ALA A 358 -28.17 6.33 -21.59
CA ALA A 358 -29.51 5.93 -22.00
C ALA A 358 -30.62 6.85 -21.45
N ILE A 359 -30.30 7.67 -20.42
CA ILE A 359 -31.29 8.55 -19.78
C ILE A 359 -31.63 9.74 -20.67
N ASP A 360 -30.69 10.20 -21.48
CA ASP A 360 -30.85 11.33 -22.39
C ASP A 360 -29.92 11.22 -23.59
N SER A 361 -30.46 11.32 -24.79
CA SER A 361 -29.70 11.25 -26.04
C SER A 361 -28.84 12.49 -26.34
N LYS A 362 -29.09 13.63 -25.69
CA LYS A 362 -28.36 14.89 -25.91
C LYS A 362 -27.21 15.09 -24.94
N LEU A 363 -27.31 14.57 -23.71
CA LEU A 363 -26.30 14.75 -22.67
C LEU A 363 -25.59 13.42 -22.40
N ILE A 364 -24.30 13.38 -22.65
CA ILE A 364 -23.45 12.24 -22.32
C ILE A 364 -22.73 12.45 -21.00
N SER A 365 -22.45 11.36 -20.30
CA SER A 365 -21.60 11.35 -19.11
C SER A 365 -20.26 10.72 -19.47
N LYS A 366 -19.17 11.42 -19.17
CA LYS A 366 -17.80 10.95 -19.44
C LYS A 366 -16.87 11.18 -18.25
N HIS A 367 -15.98 10.25 -18.04
CA HIS A 367 -14.91 10.41 -17.05
C HIS A 367 -13.70 11.10 -17.68
N ILE A 368 -13.27 12.22 -17.10
CA ILE A 368 -12.11 12.99 -17.52
C ILE A 368 -11.09 12.99 -16.40
N ILE A 369 -9.83 12.70 -16.72
CA ILE A 369 -8.74 12.71 -15.76
C ILE A 369 -8.01 14.06 -15.86
N VAL A 370 -7.80 14.72 -14.73
CA VAL A 370 -6.99 15.93 -14.65
C VAL A 370 -5.54 15.57 -14.88
N THR A 371 -5.00 15.99 -16.04
CA THR A 371 -3.63 15.67 -16.44
C THR A 371 -2.77 16.92 -16.70
N ARG A 372 -3.39 18.11 -16.74
CA ARG A 372 -2.65 19.38 -16.90
C ARG A 372 -2.11 19.89 -15.57
N PRO A 373 -0.79 20.15 -15.47
CA PRO A 373 -0.18 20.68 -14.24
C PRO A 373 -0.76 22.04 -13.82
N GLU A 374 -1.20 22.85 -14.78
CA GLU A 374 -1.76 24.19 -14.51
C GLU A 374 -3.10 24.16 -13.76
N ILE A 375 -3.78 23.02 -13.76
CA ILE A 375 -5.06 22.80 -13.06
C ILE A 375 -4.83 22.36 -11.62
N ASN A 376 -3.66 21.80 -11.34
CA ASN A 376 -3.32 21.33 -10.00
C ASN A 376 -3.36 22.46 -8.97
N GLY A 377 -4.08 22.25 -7.87
CA GLY A 377 -4.21 23.25 -6.81
C GLY A 377 -5.27 24.34 -7.07
N LYS A 378 -5.92 24.39 -8.24
CA LYS A 378 -7.00 25.34 -8.52
C LYS A 378 -8.33 24.87 -7.93
N LYS A 379 -9.12 25.82 -7.43
CA LYS A 379 -10.51 25.55 -7.01
C LYS A 379 -11.37 25.27 -8.25
N LEU A 380 -12.24 24.27 -8.17
CA LEU A 380 -13.15 23.89 -9.26
C LEU A 380 -14.00 25.08 -9.75
N GLY A 381 -14.52 25.89 -8.84
CA GLY A 381 -15.33 27.08 -9.17
C GLY A 381 -14.54 28.16 -9.91
N SER A 382 -13.21 28.27 -9.68
CA SER A 382 -12.38 29.27 -10.37
C SER A 382 -12.20 28.98 -11.85
N LEU A 383 -12.38 27.74 -12.28
CA LEU A 383 -12.27 27.32 -13.67
C LEU A 383 -13.51 27.66 -14.50
N ARG A 384 -14.63 28.02 -13.86
CA ARG A 384 -15.92 28.41 -14.49
C ARG A 384 -16.38 27.47 -15.60
N LEU A 385 -16.02 26.19 -15.55
CA LEU A 385 -16.26 25.20 -16.62
C LEU A 385 -17.75 25.06 -16.97
N ARG A 386 -18.64 25.18 -15.96
CA ARG A 386 -20.09 25.13 -16.15
C ARG A 386 -20.58 26.30 -17.02
N ASN A 387 -20.15 27.50 -16.70
CA ASN A 387 -20.62 28.70 -17.40
C ASN A 387 -19.97 28.87 -18.79
N THR A 388 -18.70 28.44 -18.92
CA THR A 388 -17.95 28.60 -20.17
C THR A 388 -18.29 27.55 -21.21
N TYR A 389 -18.52 26.29 -20.78
CA TYR A 389 -18.70 25.15 -21.70
C TYR A 389 -20.05 24.49 -21.60
N GLY A 390 -20.96 24.92 -20.71
CA GLY A 390 -22.27 24.31 -20.55
C GLY A 390 -22.21 22.88 -20.01
N ILE A 391 -21.17 22.54 -19.25
CA ILE A 391 -21.01 21.19 -18.65
C ILE A 391 -21.27 21.22 -17.15
N ASN A 392 -21.59 20.08 -16.59
CA ASN A 392 -21.61 19.89 -15.16
C ASN A 392 -20.59 18.84 -14.70
N ILE A 393 -19.91 19.10 -13.60
CA ILE A 393 -19.07 18.13 -12.92
C ILE A 393 -19.86 17.63 -11.72
N SER A 394 -20.22 16.36 -11.74
CA SER A 394 -21.10 15.77 -10.73
C SER A 394 -20.33 15.27 -9.52
N ARG A 395 -19.21 14.62 -9.72
CA ARG A 395 -18.36 14.06 -8.67
C ARG A 395 -16.92 13.97 -9.11
N VAL A 396 -16.04 13.89 -8.13
CA VAL A 396 -14.59 13.74 -8.30
C VAL A 396 -14.15 12.49 -7.56
N LEU A 397 -13.53 11.55 -8.27
CA LEU A 397 -12.93 10.37 -7.68
C LEU A 397 -11.42 10.62 -7.48
N ARG A 398 -10.98 10.65 -6.24
CA ARG A 398 -9.58 10.84 -5.83
C ARG A 398 -9.12 9.66 -5.00
N SER A 399 -8.15 8.90 -5.51
CA SER A 399 -7.55 7.75 -4.79
C SER A 399 -8.60 6.74 -4.25
N GLY A 400 -9.72 6.54 -4.98
CA GLY A 400 -10.80 5.64 -4.58
C GLY A 400 -11.93 6.31 -3.79
N VAL A 401 -11.75 7.54 -3.29
CA VAL A 401 -12.77 8.27 -2.53
C VAL A 401 -13.59 9.15 -3.46
N GLN A 402 -14.92 9.07 -3.39
CA GLN A 402 -15.83 9.94 -4.12
C GLN A 402 -16.04 11.25 -3.35
N LEU A 403 -15.75 12.38 -4.00
CA LEU A 403 -15.89 13.71 -3.45
C LEU A 403 -16.99 14.45 -4.20
N LEU A 404 -17.80 15.22 -3.48
CA LEU A 404 -18.79 16.12 -4.07
C LEU A 404 -18.09 17.27 -4.81
N ALA A 405 -18.46 17.52 -6.08
CA ALA A 405 -17.85 18.54 -6.93
C ALA A 405 -18.33 19.95 -6.58
N THR A 406 -18.06 20.41 -5.36
CA THR A 406 -18.40 21.76 -4.92
C THR A 406 -17.44 22.80 -5.53
N PRO A 407 -17.84 24.08 -5.70
CA PRO A 407 -16.98 25.14 -6.22
C PRO A 407 -15.68 25.34 -5.42
N GLY A 408 -15.70 25.05 -4.11
CA GLY A 408 -14.55 25.17 -3.22
C GLY A 408 -13.57 24.01 -3.29
N LEU A 409 -13.91 22.91 -3.97
CA LEU A 409 -13.04 21.75 -4.10
C LEU A 409 -11.78 22.11 -4.89
N VAL A 410 -10.62 21.85 -4.30
CA VAL A 410 -9.32 22.03 -4.95
C VAL A 410 -9.00 20.78 -5.76
N LEU A 411 -8.81 20.95 -7.08
CA LEU A 411 -8.45 19.86 -7.99
C LEU A 411 -6.98 19.45 -7.84
N GLN A 412 -6.73 18.16 -8.05
CA GLN A 412 -5.38 17.59 -8.05
C GLN A 412 -5.14 16.80 -9.34
N LEU A 413 -3.87 16.70 -9.73
CA LEU A 413 -3.49 15.80 -10.82
C LEU A 413 -3.91 14.37 -10.49
N GLY A 414 -4.49 13.68 -11.48
CA GLY A 414 -5.01 12.33 -11.31
C GLY A 414 -6.45 12.26 -10.80
N ASP A 415 -7.07 13.38 -10.43
CA ASP A 415 -8.51 13.41 -10.12
C ASP A 415 -9.32 12.94 -11.34
N ARG A 416 -10.25 12.03 -11.11
CA ARG A 416 -11.17 11.54 -12.13
C ARG A 416 -12.51 12.24 -11.96
N LEU A 417 -12.80 13.15 -12.89
CA LEU A 417 -14.01 13.96 -12.88
C LEU A 417 -15.11 13.27 -13.68
N THR A 418 -16.30 13.12 -13.11
CA THR A 418 -17.49 12.72 -13.86
C THR A 418 -18.15 13.98 -14.44
N VAL A 419 -17.99 14.16 -15.74
CA VAL A 419 -18.46 15.34 -16.50
C VAL A 419 -19.68 14.96 -17.30
N VAL A 420 -20.73 15.79 -17.20
CA VAL A 420 -21.98 15.63 -17.93
C VAL A 420 -22.17 16.84 -18.85
N GLY A 421 -22.45 16.61 -20.13
CA GLY A 421 -22.62 17.67 -21.11
C GLY A 421 -22.82 17.16 -22.51
N GLU A 422 -22.94 18.08 -23.47
CA GLU A 422 -22.92 17.73 -24.88
C GLU A 422 -21.54 17.23 -25.31
N ALA A 423 -21.48 16.33 -26.29
CA ALA A 423 -20.23 15.70 -26.74
C ALA A 423 -19.14 16.70 -27.13
N ALA A 424 -19.51 17.77 -27.85
CA ALA A 424 -18.59 18.84 -28.27
C ALA A 424 -18.05 19.66 -27.06
N ALA A 425 -18.91 19.95 -26.10
CA ALA A 425 -18.54 20.67 -24.88
C ALA A 425 -17.56 19.85 -24.03
N ILE A 426 -17.81 18.55 -23.88
CA ILE A 426 -16.93 17.63 -23.16
C ILE A 426 -15.56 17.56 -23.82
N GLN A 427 -15.46 17.50 -25.16
CA GLN A 427 -14.17 17.52 -25.86
C GLN A 427 -13.37 18.80 -25.59
N ASN A 428 -14.04 19.96 -25.49
CA ASN A 428 -13.37 21.21 -25.14
C ASN A 428 -12.86 21.19 -23.69
N VAL A 429 -13.63 20.65 -22.77
CA VAL A 429 -13.22 20.49 -21.37
C VAL A 429 -12.06 19.49 -21.23
N GLU A 430 -12.04 18.44 -22.05
CA GLU A 430 -10.89 17.51 -22.12
C GLU A 430 -9.60 18.24 -22.50
N LYS A 431 -9.67 19.19 -23.43
CA LYS A 431 -8.50 20.02 -23.79
C LYS A 431 -8.03 20.90 -22.63
N VAL A 432 -8.96 21.40 -21.83
CA VAL A 432 -8.64 22.26 -20.66
C VAL A 432 -8.06 21.44 -19.50
N LEU A 433 -8.66 20.28 -19.19
CA LEU A 433 -8.26 19.44 -18.08
C LEU A 433 -7.12 18.48 -18.42
N GLY A 434 -6.94 18.20 -19.72
CA GLY A 434 -5.86 17.40 -20.27
C GLY A 434 -6.23 16.01 -20.74
N ASN A 435 -7.03 15.24 -20.05
CA ASN A 435 -7.54 13.86 -20.33
C ASN A 435 -6.65 12.93 -21.20
N THR A 436 -5.36 13.23 -21.31
CA THR A 436 -4.40 12.44 -22.06
C THR A 436 -3.78 11.41 -21.13
N VAL A 437 -4.37 10.23 -21.09
CA VAL A 437 -3.83 9.06 -20.36
C VAL A 437 -2.38 8.77 -20.76
N LYS A 438 -1.94 9.19 -21.95
CA LYS A 438 -0.55 9.06 -22.41
C LYS A 438 0.44 9.89 -21.57
N THR A 439 0.12 11.11 -21.18
CA THR A 439 1.01 11.97 -20.39
C THR A 439 1.14 11.51 -18.93
N LEU A 440 0.18 10.72 -18.44
CA LEU A 440 0.23 10.11 -17.10
C LEU A 440 0.89 8.72 -17.10
N LYS A 441 1.18 8.15 -18.28
CA LYS A 441 1.78 6.81 -18.39
C LYS A 441 3.29 6.83 -18.18
N ASP A 442 3.96 7.94 -18.48
CA ASP A 442 5.41 8.02 -18.37
C ASP A 442 5.81 8.61 -16.99
N PRO A 443 6.27 7.77 -16.05
CA PRO A 443 6.74 8.24 -14.76
C PRO A 443 7.99 9.12 -14.97
N ASN A 444 8.04 10.27 -14.31
CA ASN A 444 9.24 11.11 -14.33
C ASN A 444 10.34 10.51 -13.45
N LEU A 445 11.16 9.66 -14.02
CA LEU A 445 12.25 9.00 -13.31
C LEU A 445 13.28 10.00 -12.76
N ALA A 446 13.53 11.11 -13.47
CA ALA A 446 14.46 12.14 -13.01
C ALA A 446 14.02 12.72 -11.65
N SER A 447 12.73 13.00 -11.46
CA SER A 447 12.19 13.50 -10.19
C SER A 447 12.36 12.48 -9.04
N ILE A 448 12.26 11.18 -9.35
CA ILE A 448 12.46 10.12 -8.36
C ILE A 448 13.92 10.11 -7.90
N PHE A 449 14.88 10.11 -8.83
CA PHE A 449 16.30 10.10 -8.49
C PHE A 449 16.74 11.40 -7.79
N ILE A 450 16.23 12.57 -8.18
CA ILE A 450 16.46 13.83 -7.47
C ILE A 450 15.96 13.73 -6.03
N GLY A 451 14.77 13.20 -5.83
CA GLY A 451 14.21 13.01 -4.50
C GLY A 451 15.02 12.03 -3.65
N ILE A 452 15.53 10.95 -4.24
CA ILE A 452 16.44 10.03 -3.56
C ILE A 452 17.73 10.74 -3.15
N ILE A 453 18.35 11.50 -4.05
CA ILE A 453 19.58 12.27 -3.74
C ILE A 453 19.32 13.25 -2.58
N LEU A 454 18.23 14.01 -2.63
CA LEU A 454 17.85 14.92 -1.55
C LEU A 454 17.60 14.17 -0.23
N GLY A 455 16.97 13.00 -0.31
CA GLY A 455 16.76 12.12 0.85
C GLY A 455 18.07 11.65 1.47
N LEU A 456 19.03 11.22 0.65
CA LEU A 456 20.36 10.79 1.10
C LEU A 456 21.15 11.95 1.70
N ILE A 457 21.08 13.15 1.10
CA ILE A 457 21.73 14.35 1.65
C ILE A 457 21.15 14.67 3.03
N VAL A 458 19.83 14.74 3.17
CA VAL A 458 19.17 15.00 4.46
C VAL A 458 19.46 13.89 5.47
N GLY A 459 19.46 12.62 5.03
CA GLY A 459 19.82 11.48 5.85
C GLY A 459 21.26 11.51 6.37
N SER A 460 22.15 12.18 5.67
CA SER A 460 23.58 12.29 6.03
C SER A 460 23.89 13.47 6.95
N ILE A 461 22.93 14.38 7.20
CA ILE A 461 23.15 15.54 8.07
C ILE A 461 23.37 15.08 9.50
N PRO A 462 24.54 15.40 10.10
CA PRO A 462 24.79 15.08 11.51
C PRO A 462 24.03 16.06 12.41
N ILE A 463 23.15 15.53 13.27
CA ILE A 463 22.39 16.30 14.25
C ILE A 463 23.02 16.08 15.62
N ALA A 464 23.60 17.12 16.20
CA ALA A 464 24.13 17.06 17.57
C ALA A 464 22.97 17.13 18.57
N ILE A 465 22.78 16.09 19.36
CA ILE A 465 21.79 16.07 20.44
C ILE A 465 22.55 16.18 21.77
N PRO A 466 22.21 17.14 22.65
CA PRO A 466 22.83 17.25 23.96
C PRO A 466 22.66 15.94 24.76
N GLY A 467 23.76 15.40 25.27
CA GLY A 467 23.78 14.15 26.06
C GLY A 467 24.10 12.88 25.25
N ILE A 468 24.25 12.97 23.93
CA ILE A 468 24.72 11.85 23.09
C ILE A 468 26.11 12.16 22.59
N SER A 469 27.03 11.20 22.76
CA SER A 469 28.48 11.36 22.47
C SER A 469 28.79 11.41 20.96
N SER A 470 27.91 10.90 20.10
CA SER A 470 28.07 10.91 18.64
C SER A 470 26.88 11.61 17.93
N PRO A 471 27.13 12.37 16.84
CA PRO A 471 26.06 13.04 16.14
C PRO A 471 25.10 12.01 15.47
N VAL A 472 23.81 12.20 15.71
CA VAL A 472 22.73 11.36 15.18
C VAL A 472 22.50 11.70 13.71
N LYS A 473 22.39 10.69 12.84
CA LYS A 473 22.05 10.84 11.43
C LYS A 473 20.76 10.06 11.14
N LEU A 474 19.86 10.59 10.31
CA LEU A 474 18.67 9.87 9.88
C LEU A 474 18.99 8.64 9.00
N GLY A 475 20.19 8.62 8.40
CA GLY A 475 20.71 7.48 7.63
C GLY A 475 19.99 7.21 6.31
N LEU A 476 20.26 6.03 5.74
CA LEU A 476 19.74 5.60 4.42
C LEU A 476 18.23 5.31 4.43
N ALA A 477 17.62 5.12 5.58
CA ALA A 477 16.18 4.88 5.71
C ALA A 477 15.43 6.14 6.11
N GLY A 478 15.89 6.88 7.12
CA GLY A 478 15.18 8.04 7.68
C GLY A 478 15.15 9.25 6.74
N GLY A 479 16.25 9.58 6.08
CA GLY A 479 16.30 10.71 5.15
C GLY A 479 15.38 10.53 3.94
N PRO A 480 15.48 9.42 3.20
CA PRO A 480 14.62 9.18 2.05
C PRO A 480 13.12 9.09 2.39
N ILE A 481 12.72 8.55 3.54
CA ILE A 481 11.30 8.53 3.90
C ILE A 481 10.76 9.94 4.18
N VAL A 482 11.53 10.79 4.88
CA VAL A 482 11.15 12.18 5.16
C VAL A 482 10.96 12.96 3.86
N ILE A 483 11.96 12.93 2.98
CA ILE A 483 11.89 13.63 1.68
C ILE A 483 10.80 13.02 0.80
N GLY A 484 10.63 11.71 0.80
CA GLY A 484 9.52 11.04 0.08
C GLY A 484 8.15 11.54 0.55
N ILE A 485 7.92 11.66 1.87
CA ILE A 485 6.69 12.22 2.44
C ILE A 485 6.50 13.68 2.02
N LEU A 486 7.53 14.52 2.13
CA LEU A 486 7.46 15.93 1.77
C LEU A 486 7.18 16.12 0.28
N ILE A 487 7.87 15.40 -0.59
CA ILE A 487 7.67 15.44 -2.03
C ILE A 487 6.29 14.87 -2.40
N GLY A 488 5.86 13.78 -1.77
CA GLY A 488 4.51 13.23 -1.97
C GLY A 488 3.41 14.21 -1.58
N ALA A 489 3.59 14.98 -0.50
CA ALA A 489 2.61 15.95 -0.01
C ALA A 489 2.64 17.27 -0.77
N TYR A 490 3.82 17.82 -1.05
CA TYR A 490 4.01 19.18 -1.55
C TYR A 490 4.60 19.25 -2.95
N GLY A 491 5.11 18.16 -3.51
CA GLY A 491 5.72 18.10 -4.84
C GLY A 491 4.87 18.76 -5.94
N PRO A 492 3.55 18.49 -6.02
CA PRO A 492 2.67 19.15 -6.98
C PRO A 492 2.63 20.67 -6.86
N ARG A 493 2.81 21.23 -5.64
CA ARG A 493 2.84 22.69 -5.41
C ARG A 493 4.16 23.34 -5.84
N LEU A 494 5.25 22.55 -5.81
CA LEU A 494 6.59 23.01 -6.17
C LEU A 494 6.90 22.78 -7.66
N HIS A 495 5.89 22.48 -8.49
CA HIS A 495 6.04 22.10 -9.90
C HIS A 495 7.01 20.94 -10.16
N LEU A 496 7.40 20.24 -9.11
CA LEU A 496 8.06 18.94 -9.24
C LEU A 496 6.97 17.97 -9.73
N VAL A 497 7.07 17.58 -10.99
CA VAL A 497 6.15 16.58 -11.59
C VAL A 497 6.52 15.23 -11.00
N THR A 498 6.06 14.99 -9.78
CA THR A 498 6.24 13.72 -9.05
C THR A 498 5.07 12.76 -9.33
N TYR A 499 4.33 12.98 -10.40
CA TYR A 499 3.28 12.05 -10.79
C TYR A 499 3.93 10.74 -11.22
N THR A 500 4.07 9.87 -10.25
CA THR A 500 4.31 8.45 -10.48
C THR A 500 2.94 7.79 -10.48
N THR A 501 2.58 7.08 -11.54
CA THR A 501 1.35 6.28 -11.49
C THR A 501 1.40 5.39 -10.27
N ARG A 502 0.27 5.16 -9.62
CA ARG A 502 0.21 4.25 -8.45
C ARG A 502 0.89 2.91 -8.76
N SER A 503 0.72 2.40 -9.98
CA SER A 503 1.35 1.16 -10.44
C SER A 503 2.88 1.27 -10.51
N ALA A 504 3.43 2.37 -11.04
CA ALA A 504 4.88 2.56 -11.12
C ALA A 504 5.51 2.71 -9.72
N ASN A 505 4.86 3.42 -8.80
CA ASN A 505 5.34 3.55 -7.42
C ASN A 505 5.28 2.21 -6.66
N LEU A 506 4.21 1.43 -6.84
CA LEU A 506 4.09 0.08 -6.28
C LEU A 506 5.16 -0.87 -6.86
N MET A 507 5.49 -0.73 -8.15
CA MET A 507 6.55 -1.51 -8.80
C MET A 507 7.92 -1.16 -8.23
N LEU A 508 8.28 0.13 -8.13
CA LEU A 508 9.54 0.58 -7.53
C LEU A 508 9.67 0.14 -6.07
N ARG A 509 8.60 0.31 -5.30
CA ARG A 509 8.52 -0.17 -3.92
C ARG A 509 8.72 -1.69 -3.85
N GLY A 510 8.07 -2.44 -4.74
CA GLY A 510 8.17 -3.90 -4.81
C GLY A 510 9.58 -4.37 -5.15
N ILE A 511 10.23 -3.76 -6.14
CA ILE A 511 11.61 -4.08 -6.52
C ILE A 511 12.56 -3.76 -5.37
N GLY A 512 12.48 -2.55 -4.79
CA GLY A 512 13.33 -2.15 -3.67
C GLY A 512 13.18 -3.06 -2.47
N LEU A 513 11.94 -3.36 -2.05
CA LEU A 513 11.65 -4.25 -0.92
C LEU A 513 12.13 -5.68 -1.18
N SER A 514 11.89 -6.23 -2.37
CA SER A 514 12.31 -7.59 -2.71
C SER A 514 13.82 -7.72 -2.72
N LEU A 515 14.53 -6.75 -3.31
CA LEU A 515 16.00 -6.73 -3.34
C LEU A 515 16.57 -6.64 -1.92
N TYR A 516 16.05 -5.72 -1.09
CA TYR A 516 16.45 -5.57 0.31
C TYR A 516 16.23 -6.87 1.11
N LEU A 517 15.04 -7.48 1.00
CA LEU A 517 14.71 -8.71 1.72
C LEU A 517 15.53 -9.92 1.24
N ALA A 518 15.86 -9.99 -0.05
CA ALA A 518 16.71 -11.05 -0.59
C ALA A 518 18.12 -10.97 0.00
N CYS A 519 18.72 -9.78 0.03
CA CYS A 519 20.05 -9.54 0.62
C CYS A 519 20.07 -9.85 2.12
N LEU A 520 19.07 -9.31 2.84
CA LEU A 520 18.93 -9.51 4.29
C LEU A 520 18.75 -10.97 4.64
N GLY A 521 17.93 -11.71 3.87
CA GLY A 521 17.71 -13.13 4.07
C GLY A 521 18.96 -13.97 3.81
N LEU A 522 19.70 -13.63 2.77
CA LEU A 522 20.93 -14.33 2.39
C LEU A 522 22.00 -14.17 3.49
N ASP A 523 22.16 -12.95 4.02
CA ASP A 523 23.11 -12.65 5.12
C ASP A 523 22.72 -13.39 6.41
N ALA A 524 21.44 -13.35 6.80
CA ALA A 524 20.94 -14.02 8.00
C ALA A 524 20.96 -15.56 7.90
N GLY A 525 20.92 -16.11 6.68
CA GLY A 525 20.65 -17.54 6.44
C GLY A 525 21.70 -18.49 6.96
N ALA A 526 22.98 -18.07 6.97
CA ALA A 526 24.10 -18.92 7.41
C ALA A 526 23.93 -19.43 8.86
N HIS A 527 23.34 -18.63 9.74
CA HIS A 527 23.22 -18.93 11.17
C HIS A 527 21.77 -19.13 11.66
N PHE A 528 20.79 -18.96 10.77
CA PHE A 528 19.37 -18.95 11.15
C PHE A 528 18.91 -20.22 11.86
N PHE A 529 19.09 -21.38 11.23
CA PHE A 529 18.60 -22.65 11.79
C PHE A 529 19.33 -23.05 13.07
N GLU A 530 20.62 -22.76 13.14
CA GLU A 530 21.40 -23.00 14.35
C GLU A 530 20.86 -22.18 15.53
N THR A 531 20.56 -20.90 15.30
CA THR A 531 20.02 -20.00 16.34
C THR A 531 18.58 -20.35 16.73
N VAL A 532 17.71 -20.67 15.76
CA VAL A 532 16.32 -21.03 16.05
C VAL A 532 16.23 -22.30 16.91
N MET A 533 17.13 -23.25 16.70
CA MET A 533 17.16 -24.53 17.46
C MET A 533 17.76 -24.38 18.86
N ARG A 534 18.37 -23.24 19.19
CA ARG A 534 18.87 -22.95 20.54
C ARG A 534 17.74 -22.47 21.47
N PRO A 535 17.89 -22.60 22.79
CA PRO A 535 16.93 -22.07 23.77
C PRO A 535 16.67 -20.57 23.61
N GLU A 536 17.67 -19.80 23.16
CA GLU A 536 17.59 -18.36 22.88
C GLU A 536 16.58 -18.06 21.79
N GLY A 537 16.51 -18.88 20.74
CA GLY A 537 15.51 -18.71 19.66
C GLY A 537 14.08 -18.85 20.16
N ALA A 538 13.83 -19.82 21.05
CA ALA A 538 12.51 -19.99 21.67
C ALA A 538 12.15 -18.79 22.58
N LEU A 539 13.14 -18.23 23.29
CA LEU A 539 12.96 -17.02 24.10
C LEU A 539 12.61 -15.81 23.22
N TRP A 540 13.29 -15.63 22.10
CA TRP A 540 12.99 -14.56 21.13
C TRP A 540 11.56 -14.65 20.60
N VAL A 541 11.13 -15.86 20.24
CA VAL A 541 9.77 -16.16 19.79
C VAL A 541 8.73 -15.75 20.84
N GLY A 542 8.95 -16.14 22.11
CA GLY A 542 8.07 -15.81 23.23
C GLY A 542 8.00 -14.31 23.49
N ILE A 543 9.16 -13.64 23.55
CA ILE A 543 9.25 -12.19 23.76
C ILE A 543 8.63 -11.44 22.57
N GLY A 544 8.90 -11.84 21.34
CA GLY A 544 8.28 -11.26 20.14
C GLY A 544 6.76 -11.33 20.19
N PHE A 545 6.20 -12.47 20.60
CA PHE A 545 4.77 -12.62 20.79
C PHE A 545 4.22 -11.65 21.87
N LEU A 546 4.89 -11.52 23.01
CA LEU A 546 4.48 -10.60 24.07
C LEU A 546 4.50 -9.15 23.60
N ILE A 547 5.56 -8.73 22.88
CA ILE A 547 5.70 -7.37 22.31
C ILE A 547 4.60 -7.08 21.27
N THR A 548 4.14 -8.11 20.55
CA THR A 548 3.00 -7.95 19.62
C THR A 548 1.68 -7.89 20.38
N PHE A 549 1.43 -8.87 21.25
CA PHE A 549 0.12 -9.14 21.81
C PHE A 549 -0.29 -8.13 22.90
N ILE A 550 0.59 -7.87 23.86
CA ILE A 550 0.26 -7.05 25.04
C ILE A 550 -0.08 -5.60 24.68
N PRO A 551 0.74 -4.87 23.90
CA PRO A 551 0.44 -3.49 23.51
C PRO A 551 -0.86 -3.38 22.71
N VAL A 552 -1.11 -4.35 21.80
CA VAL A 552 -2.31 -4.40 20.97
C VAL A 552 -3.55 -4.57 21.83
N VAL A 553 -3.55 -5.51 22.78
CA VAL A 553 -4.69 -5.75 23.67
C VAL A 553 -4.94 -4.56 24.62
N ILE A 554 -3.90 -4.01 25.22
CA ILE A 554 -4.04 -2.86 26.13
C ILE A 554 -4.63 -1.67 25.38
N MET A 555 -4.07 -1.32 24.22
CA MET A 555 -4.54 -0.16 23.47
C MET A 555 -5.92 -0.37 22.83
N ALA A 556 -6.28 -1.62 22.52
CA ALA A 556 -7.66 -1.95 22.15
C ALA A 556 -8.65 -1.66 23.29
N LEU A 557 -8.30 -2.06 24.52
CA LEU A 557 -9.13 -1.79 25.69
C LEU A 557 -9.25 -0.29 25.97
N VAL A 558 -8.15 0.45 25.84
CA VAL A 558 -8.16 1.92 25.94
C VAL A 558 -9.08 2.51 24.86
N SER A 559 -8.96 2.08 23.62
CA SER A 559 -9.79 2.54 22.50
C SER A 559 -11.28 2.28 22.75
N LEU A 560 -11.64 1.03 23.07
CA LEU A 560 -13.03 0.62 23.25
C LEU A 560 -13.67 1.16 24.53
N ARG A 561 -12.93 1.21 25.67
CA ARG A 561 -13.49 1.54 26.98
C ARG A 561 -13.34 3.00 27.38
N LEU A 562 -12.14 3.57 27.17
CA LEU A 562 -11.87 4.96 27.56
C LEU A 562 -12.27 5.94 26.43
N CYS A 563 -11.91 5.63 25.19
CA CYS A 563 -12.20 6.51 24.05
C CYS A 563 -13.58 6.23 23.42
N LYS A 564 -14.26 5.15 23.82
CA LYS A 564 -15.57 4.71 23.31
C LYS A 564 -15.61 4.66 21.77
N MET A 565 -14.54 4.16 21.16
CA MET A 565 -14.48 3.97 19.71
C MET A 565 -15.13 2.64 19.33
N ASP A 566 -15.67 2.57 18.13
CA ASP A 566 -16.20 1.33 17.57
C ASP A 566 -15.08 0.31 17.31
N PHE A 567 -15.47 -0.95 17.13
CA PHE A 567 -14.53 -2.03 16.92
C PHE A 567 -13.83 -1.96 15.57
N GLY A 568 -14.51 -1.45 14.51
CA GLY A 568 -13.94 -1.29 13.17
C GLY A 568 -12.78 -0.31 13.15
N ASN A 569 -13.00 0.90 13.70
CA ASN A 569 -11.95 1.91 13.84
C ASN A 569 -10.80 1.44 14.74
N THR A 570 -11.12 0.72 15.82
CA THR A 570 -10.11 0.15 16.73
C THR A 570 -9.24 -0.87 16.00
N CYS A 571 -9.81 -1.81 15.24
CA CYS A 571 -9.05 -2.77 14.45
C CYS A 571 -8.18 -2.10 13.40
N GLY A 572 -8.72 -1.12 12.66
CA GLY A 572 -7.95 -0.36 11.67
C GLY A 572 -6.76 0.38 12.29
N MET A 573 -6.97 1.03 13.43
CA MET A 573 -5.91 1.72 14.19
C MET A 573 -4.82 0.75 14.65
N LEU A 574 -5.17 -0.41 15.20
CA LEU A 574 -4.21 -1.44 15.62
C LEU A 574 -3.42 -1.98 14.44
N CYS A 575 -4.09 -2.38 13.35
CA CYS A 575 -3.43 -2.86 12.14
C CYS A 575 -2.51 -1.81 11.52
N GLY A 576 -2.93 -0.53 11.52
CA GLY A 576 -2.16 0.61 11.01
C GLY A 576 -0.91 0.89 11.84
N SER A 577 -1.04 0.88 13.17
CA SER A 577 0.09 1.07 14.09
C SER A 577 1.12 -0.06 14.01
N MET A 578 0.67 -1.29 13.73
CA MET A 578 1.53 -2.47 13.54
C MET A 578 2.01 -2.63 12.09
N ALA A 579 1.62 -1.73 11.18
CA ALA A 579 1.93 -1.78 9.75
C ALA A 579 1.60 -3.14 9.10
N ASN A 580 0.53 -3.80 9.57
CA ASN A 580 0.18 -5.17 9.20
C ASN A 580 -1.05 -5.22 8.27
N PRO A 581 -0.85 -5.26 6.93
CA PRO A 581 -1.96 -5.32 5.98
C PRO A 581 -2.70 -6.66 5.99
N MET A 582 -2.06 -7.74 6.49
CA MET A 582 -2.69 -9.06 6.57
C MET A 582 -3.73 -9.10 7.68
N ALA A 583 -3.40 -8.50 8.84
CA ALA A 583 -4.36 -8.32 9.92
C ALA A 583 -5.51 -7.38 9.50
N LEU A 584 -5.23 -6.37 8.65
CA LEU A 584 -6.28 -5.52 8.07
C LEU A 584 -7.22 -6.32 7.17
N ASN A 585 -6.69 -7.18 6.30
CA ASN A 585 -7.53 -8.03 5.45
C ASN A 585 -8.46 -8.89 6.30
N TYR A 586 -7.91 -9.52 7.37
CA TYR A 586 -8.71 -10.27 8.32
C TYR A 586 -9.78 -9.39 8.99
N ALA A 587 -9.44 -8.17 9.41
CA ALA A 587 -10.40 -7.24 10.01
C ALA A 587 -11.53 -6.88 9.03
N ASN A 588 -11.22 -6.60 7.76
CA ASN A 588 -12.21 -6.31 6.72
C ASN A 588 -13.11 -7.52 6.40
N ASP A 589 -12.60 -8.75 6.55
CA ASP A 589 -13.39 -9.97 6.32
C ASP A 589 -14.41 -10.22 7.44
N ILE A 590 -14.14 -9.74 8.68
CA ILE A 590 -14.99 -10.02 9.85
C ILE A 590 -15.86 -8.84 10.28
N ILE A 591 -15.57 -7.63 9.78
CA ILE A 591 -16.28 -6.39 10.11
C ILE A 591 -16.88 -5.85 8.81
N PRO A 592 -18.21 -5.69 8.71
CA PRO A 592 -18.83 -5.03 7.57
C PRO A 592 -18.47 -3.53 7.57
N GLY A 593 -18.26 -2.94 6.40
CA GLY A 593 -17.93 -1.53 6.26
C GLY A 593 -16.46 -1.24 5.97
N ASP A 594 -16.12 0.02 5.73
CA ASP A 594 -14.79 0.49 5.33
C ASP A 594 -13.96 1.06 6.50
N GLU A 595 -14.51 1.10 7.72
CA GLU A 595 -13.91 1.71 8.91
C GLU A 595 -12.50 1.15 9.21
N PRO A 596 -12.27 -0.18 9.15
CA PRO A 596 -10.92 -0.69 9.41
C PRO A 596 -9.91 -0.17 8.38
N SER A 597 -10.31 -0.09 7.10
CA SER A 597 -9.44 0.39 6.02
C SER A 597 -9.15 1.89 6.14
N VAL A 598 -10.14 2.70 6.50
CA VAL A 598 -10.00 4.15 6.68
C VAL A 598 -9.10 4.47 7.87
N SER A 599 -9.33 3.82 9.00
CA SER A 599 -8.52 4.01 10.21
C SER A 599 -7.10 3.50 10.04
N TYR A 600 -6.91 2.38 9.34
CA TYR A 600 -5.59 1.91 8.93
C TYR A 600 -4.85 2.96 8.10
N ALA A 601 -5.49 3.48 7.05
CA ALA A 601 -4.89 4.49 6.18
C ALA A 601 -4.54 5.79 6.92
N THR A 602 -5.28 6.12 7.98
CA THR A 602 -5.04 7.29 8.83
C THR A 602 -3.81 7.11 9.72
N VAL A 603 -3.65 5.93 10.34
CA VAL A 603 -2.60 5.68 11.36
C VAL A 603 -1.29 5.18 10.75
N TYR A 604 -1.37 4.38 9.68
CA TYR A 604 -0.22 3.75 9.04
C TYR A 604 0.93 4.72 8.68
N PRO A 605 0.67 5.91 8.09
CA PRO A 605 1.74 6.85 7.72
C PRO A 605 2.59 7.29 8.90
N LEU A 606 1.93 7.75 9.97
CA LEU A 606 2.61 8.22 11.17
C LEU A 606 3.28 7.06 11.92
N GLY A 607 2.58 5.92 12.01
CA GLY A 607 3.08 4.72 12.67
C GLY A 607 4.38 4.22 12.02
N MET A 608 4.42 4.15 10.69
CA MET A 608 5.58 3.71 9.95
C MET A 608 6.77 4.65 10.16
N PHE A 609 6.55 5.97 10.03
CA PHE A 609 7.57 6.99 10.26
C PHE A 609 8.13 6.91 11.69
N THR A 610 7.25 6.86 12.68
CA THR A 610 7.63 6.84 14.10
C THR A 610 8.46 5.60 14.44
N ARG A 611 8.13 4.41 13.92
CA ARG A 611 8.88 3.19 14.18
C ARG A 611 10.30 3.23 13.61
N VAL A 612 10.48 3.81 12.42
CA VAL A 612 11.80 3.99 11.82
C VAL A 612 12.68 4.86 12.71
N ILE A 613 12.15 5.97 13.22
CA ILE A 613 12.88 6.89 14.10
C ILE A 613 13.16 6.26 15.47
N ILE A 614 12.16 5.61 16.06
CA ILE A 614 12.30 4.99 17.40
C ILE A 614 13.35 3.87 17.39
N ALA A 615 13.40 3.03 16.35
CA ALA A 615 14.39 1.98 16.25
C ALA A 615 15.84 2.52 16.29
N GLN A 616 16.08 3.65 15.62
CA GLN A 616 17.36 4.36 15.67
C GLN A 616 17.61 4.97 17.05
N LEU A 617 16.63 5.70 17.58
CA LEU A 617 16.77 6.40 18.86
C LEU A 617 17.04 5.43 20.02
N VAL A 618 16.36 4.28 20.06
CA VAL A 618 16.58 3.28 21.12
C VAL A 618 18.03 2.79 21.10
N LEU A 619 18.58 2.47 19.93
CA LEU A 619 19.98 2.05 19.82
C LEU A 619 20.95 3.16 20.22
N MET A 620 20.70 4.40 19.82
CA MET A 620 21.58 5.53 20.11
C MET A 620 21.56 5.97 21.58
N LEU A 621 20.44 5.74 22.29
CA LEU A 621 20.27 6.17 23.68
C LEU A 621 20.73 5.12 24.69
N PHE A 622 20.64 3.83 24.36
CA PHE A 622 20.82 2.74 25.31
C PHE A 622 21.98 1.80 24.95
N LEU A 623 22.63 1.96 23.78
CA LEU A 623 23.84 1.28 23.38
C LEU A 623 25.05 2.22 23.53
#